data_ec01000b97cf352053a78dab826a28bc
#
_entry.id   ec01000b97cf352053a78dab826a28bc
#
_cell.length_a   1.000
_cell.length_b   1.000
_cell.length_c   1.000
_cell.angle_alpha   90.00
_cell.angle_beta   90.00
_cell.angle_gamma   90.00
#
_symmetry.space_group_name_H-M   'P 1'
#
loop_
_entity.id
_entity.type
_entity.pdbx_description
1 polymer ?
#
loop_
_entity_poly.entity_id
_entity_poly.type
_entity_poly.pdbx_seq_one_letter_code
_entity_poly.pdbx_strand_id
1 'polypeptide(L)'
;VAGLERPLFVGHAGDGSGRLFVLEQEGRIRVIRDGRLLPEPYLDLADRISSGGERGLLGLAFSGDFARDGLLYVNYTDRRGDTVVSELAAPDPAADRADPASERVLLWIEQPYPNHNGGALVMDPHGMLWIATGDGGSAGDPLDAGQRLDTLLGKLLRIDPRPSADAPYTIPDDNAFVGRAGARGEIWAYGLRNPWRFSFDRATGDLWIADVGQNALEEINRWPAGSPAGPNFGWNTMEGSACFEPAVGCVTDGLVMPVAEYGHDLGCSVTGGHVYRGAAVPGLAGTYLYGDFCSGTIWGLDAAAANPRPRVLAEGAGAIASFGEDEAGEIFVVDLAGGRILRVVAAP
;
A
#
# COMPACT_ATOMS: atom_id res chain seq x y z
N VAL A 1 -12.37 8.50 -15.30
CA VAL A 1 -12.52 7.33 -16.17
C VAL A 1 -13.41 6.33 -15.47
N ALA A 2 -14.31 5.65 -16.17
CA ALA A 2 -15.24 4.65 -15.65
C ALA A 2 -15.17 3.38 -16.51
N GLY A 3 -15.91 2.32 -16.10
CA GLY A 3 -15.96 1.05 -16.80
C GLY A 3 -14.92 0.03 -16.31
N LEU A 4 -14.40 0.22 -15.11
CA LEU A 4 -13.50 -0.70 -14.43
C LEU A 4 -14.28 -1.68 -13.56
N GLU A 5 -13.74 -2.88 -13.37
CA GLU A 5 -14.31 -3.93 -12.54
C GLU A 5 -13.59 -3.97 -11.17
N ARG A 6 -14.25 -3.42 -10.12
CA ARG A 6 -13.70 -3.38 -8.74
C ARG A 6 -12.25 -2.89 -8.68
N PRO A 7 -11.96 -1.65 -9.12
CA PRO A 7 -10.60 -1.13 -9.11
C PRO A 7 -10.08 -0.96 -7.67
N LEU A 8 -8.83 -1.38 -7.41
CA LEU A 8 -8.20 -1.32 -6.08
C LEU A 8 -7.02 -0.37 -6.00
N PHE A 9 -6.40 -0.04 -7.11
CA PHE A 9 -5.19 0.79 -7.14
C PHE A 9 -5.08 1.50 -8.49
N VAL A 10 -4.42 2.65 -8.49
CA VAL A 10 -3.99 3.36 -9.69
C VAL A 10 -2.58 3.93 -9.46
N GLY A 11 -1.73 3.86 -10.48
CA GLY A 11 -0.38 4.41 -10.44
C GLY A 11 0.24 4.48 -11.82
N HIS A 12 1.50 4.86 -11.89
CA HIS A 12 2.26 5.05 -13.14
C HIS A 12 3.57 4.25 -13.13
N ALA A 13 4.15 4.03 -14.30
CA ALA A 13 5.41 3.31 -14.42
C ALA A 13 6.66 4.20 -14.32
N GLY A 14 6.52 5.53 -14.34
CA GLY A 14 7.64 6.46 -14.36
C GLY A 14 8.43 6.45 -15.67
N ASP A 15 7.82 5.96 -16.76
CA ASP A 15 8.45 5.74 -18.06
C ASP A 15 8.28 6.92 -19.05
N GLY A 16 7.69 8.02 -18.59
CA GLY A 16 7.40 9.20 -19.41
C GLY A 16 6.25 9.01 -20.40
N SER A 17 5.52 7.88 -20.33
CA SER A 17 4.41 7.59 -21.26
C SER A 17 3.10 8.27 -20.87
N GLY A 18 2.97 8.73 -19.62
CA GLY A 18 1.74 9.28 -19.06
C GLY A 18 0.62 8.25 -18.89
N ARG A 19 0.92 6.95 -19.04
CA ARG A 19 -0.05 5.87 -18.78
C ARG A 19 -0.34 5.76 -17.29
N LEU A 20 -1.62 5.52 -16.96
CA LEU A 20 -2.00 5.07 -15.63
C LEU A 20 -2.37 3.59 -15.69
N PHE A 21 -1.88 2.84 -14.74
CA PHE A 21 -2.14 1.41 -14.57
C PHE A 21 -3.10 1.23 -13.41
N VAL A 22 -4.18 0.47 -13.63
CA VAL A 22 -5.23 0.24 -12.63
C VAL A 22 -5.32 -1.24 -12.34
N LEU A 23 -5.28 -1.62 -11.06
CA LEU A 23 -5.57 -2.99 -10.63
C LEU A 23 -7.07 -3.18 -10.50
N GLU A 24 -7.58 -4.23 -11.12
CA GLU A 24 -8.90 -4.78 -10.85
C GLU A 24 -8.75 -5.98 -9.90
N GLN A 25 -9.57 -6.04 -8.85
CA GLN A 25 -9.44 -7.00 -7.75
C GLN A 25 -9.36 -8.47 -8.24
N GLU A 26 -10.06 -8.79 -9.32
CA GLU A 26 -10.14 -10.14 -9.86
C GLU A 26 -8.88 -10.61 -10.59
N GLY A 27 -7.85 -9.75 -10.74
CA GLY A 27 -6.55 -10.17 -11.25
C GLY A 27 -6.12 -9.51 -12.56
N ARG A 28 -6.76 -8.43 -12.98
CA ARG A 28 -6.37 -7.71 -14.20
C ARG A 28 -5.66 -6.40 -13.88
N ILE A 29 -4.67 -6.08 -14.70
CA ILE A 29 -4.10 -4.73 -14.78
C ILE A 29 -4.65 -4.08 -16.03
N ARG A 30 -5.30 -2.90 -15.86
CA ARG A 30 -5.84 -2.11 -16.96
C ARG A 30 -5.00 -0.87 -17.22
N VAL A 31 -5.03 -0.34 -18.42
CA VAL A 31 -4.32 0.90 -18.78
C VAL A 31 -5.32 1.99 -19.11
N ILE A 32 -5.07 3.17 -18.56
CA ILE A 32 -5.67 4.43 -18.98
C ILE A 32 -4.61 5.24 -19.74
N ARG A 33 -4.89 5.59 -20.99
CA ARG A 33 -4.04 6.44 -21.84
C ARG A 33 -4.87 7.60 -22.35
N ASP A 34 -4.36 8.82 -22.23
CA ASP A 34 -5.06 10.05 -22.66
C ASP A 34 -6.49 10.17 -22.11
N GLY A 35 -6.69 9.78 -20.85
CA GLY A 35 -7.97 9.80 -20.17
C GLY A 35 -8.96 8.73 -20.64
N ARG A 36 -8.53 7.71 -21.39
CA ARG A 36 -9.37 6.62 -21.91
C ARG A 36 -8.89 5.27 -21.41
N LEU A 37 -9.82 4.45 -20.93
CA LEU A 37 -9.57 3.05 -20.61
C LEU A 37 -9.33 2.27 -21.91
N LEU A 38 -8.20 1.56 -22.00
CA LEU A 38 -7.93 0.68 -23.11
C LEU A 38 -8.79 -0.60 -23.02
N PRO A 39 -9.25 -1.16 -24.17
CA PRO A 39 -10.16 -2.30 -24.17
C PRO A 39 -9.52 -3.58 -23.61
N GLU A 40 -8.26 -3.84 -23.97
CA GLU A 40 -7.55 -5.05 -23.55
C GLU A 40 -6.82 -4.83 -22.22
N PRO A 41 -6.74 -5.84 -21.34
CA PRO A 41 -5.93 -5.77 -20.14
C PRO A 41 -4.44 -5.74 -20.48
N TYR A 42 -3.67 -4.99 -19.68
CA TYR A 42 -2.20 -5.01 -19.75
C TYR A 42 -1.63 -6.34 -19.27
N LEU A 43 -2.24 -6.91 -18.23
CA LEU A 43 -1.90 -8.22 -17.67
C LEU A 43 -3.18 -8.87 -17.15
N ASP A 44 -3.34 -10.18 -17.35
CA ASP A 44 -4.43 -10.98 -16.78
C ASP A 44 -3.85 -12.18 -16.01
N LEU A 45 -4.08 -12.19 -14.69
CA LEU A 45 -3.69 -13.24 -13.75
C LEU A 45 -4.91 -13.87 -13.06
N ALA A 46 -6.12 -13.63 -13.55
CA ALA A 46 -7.37 -14.06 -12.90
C ALA A 46 -7.45 -15.57 -12.66
N ASP A 47 -6.77 -16.37 -13.47
CA ASP A 47 -6.68 -17.82 -13.30
C ASP A 47 -5.82 -18.27 -12.12
N ARG A 48 -5.00 -17.40 -11.54
CA ARG A 48 -4.07 -17.67 -10.41
C ARG A 48 -4.59 -17.16 -9.08
N ILE A 49 -5.58 -16.25 -9.09
CA ILE A 49 -5.98 -15.42 -7.97
C ILE A 49 -7.28 -15.92 -7.33
N SER A 50 -7.34 -15.89 -6.00
CA SER A 50 -8.61 -15.87 -5.26
C SER A 50 -8.99 -14.42 -4.98
N SER A 51 -10.25 -14.04 -5.26
CA SER A 51 -10.74 -12.68 -5.07
C SER A 51 -11.99 -12.66 -4.19
N GLY A 52 -12.26 -11.49 -3.59
CA GLY A 52 -13.41 -11.24 -2.74
C GLY A 52 -13.03 -10.92 -1.29
N GLY A 53 -13.82 -10.10 -0.61
CA GLY A 53 -13.40 -9.48 0.64
C GLY A 53 -12.14 -8.66 0.41
N GLU A 54 -11.09 -8.94 1.17
CA GLU A 54 -9.78 -8.30 1.02
C GLU A 54 -8.82 -9.04 0.06
N ARG A 55 -9.21 -10.23 -0.42
CA ARG A 55 -8.39 -11.02 -1.36
C ARG A 55 -8.48 -10.49 -2.79
N GLY A 56 -7.42 -10.68 -3.56
CA GLY A 56 -7.38 -10.30 -4.97
C GLY A 56 -5.97 -9.95 -5.45
N LEU A 57 -5.90 -9.17 -6.54
CA LEU A 57 -4.70 -8.48 -6.99
C LEU A 57 -4.59 -7.16 -6.24
N LEU A 58 -3.67 -7.07 -5.27
CA LEU A 58 -3.68 -6.05 -4.22
C LEU A 58 -2.61 -4.97 -4.38
N GLY A 59 -1.49 -5.29 -5.02
CA GLY A 59 -0.36 -4.37 -5.17
C GLY A 59 0.29 -4.43 -6.54
N LEU A 60 0.80 -3.29 -6.96
CA LEU A 60 1.59 -3.10 -8.19
C LEU A 60 2.69 -2.08 -7.92
N ALA A 61 3.90 -2.42 -8.34
CA ALA A 61 5.01 -1.49 -8.43
C ALA A 61 5.78 -1.75 -9.74
N PHE A 62 6.46 -0.74 -10.23
CA PHE A 62 7.32 -0.86 -11.41
C PHE A 62 8.77 -0.68 -11.00
N SER A 63 9.69 -1.31 -11.74
CA SER A 63 11.11 -1.03 -11.62
C SER A 63 11.38 0.47 -11.81
N GLY A 64 12.34 1.03 -11.09
CA GLY A 64 12.78 2.41 -11.30
C GLY A 64 13.35 2.65 -12.72
N ASP A 65 13.72 1.59 -13.41
CA ASP A 65 14.21 1.58 -14.80
C ASP A 65 13.23 0.95 -15.79
N PHE A 66 11.93 0.91 -15.46
CA PHE A 66 10.89 0.20 -16.23
C PHE A 66 10.95 0.49 -17.74
N ALA A 67 11.23 1.73 -18.14
CA ALA A 67 11.37 2.09 -19.57
C ALA A 67 12.45 1.27 -20.30
N ARG A 68 13.40 0.67 -19.55
CA ARG A 68 14.53 -0.10 -20.09
C ARG A 68 14.38 -1.59 -19.85
N ASP A 69 14.00 -1.99 -18.64
CA ASP A 69 14.00 -3.39 -18.21
C ASP A 69 12.60 -4.05 -18.30
N GLY A 70 11.54 -3.25 -18.34
CA GLY A 70 10.16 -3.73 -18.41
C GLY A 70 9.67 -4.49 -17.18
N LEU A 71 10.38 -4.41 -16.04
CA LEU A 71 10.05 -5.18 -14.86
C LEU A 71 8.95 -4.51 -14.04
N LEU A 72 7.98 -5.32 -13.62
CA LEU A 72 6.91 -4.92 -12.71
C LEU A 72 6.74 -5.99 -11.63
N TYR A 73 6.20 -5.56 -10.50
CA TYR A 73 5.99 -6.38 -9.32
C TYR A 73 4.52 -6.35 -8.93
N VAL A 74 3.97 -7.51 -8.61
CA VAL A 74 2.58 -7.66 -8.18
C VAL A 74 2.51 -8.36 -6.84
N ASN A 75 1.50 -8.00 -6.04
CA ASN A 75 1.09 -8.73 -4.85
C ASN A 75 -0.35 -9.21 -5.05
N TYR A 76 -0.57 -10.49 -4.85
CA TYR A 76 -1.90 -11.07 -4.97
C TYR A 76 -2.11 -12.22 -3.99
N THR A 77 -3.35 -12.62 -3.77
CA THR A 77 -3.70 -13.84 -3.04
C THR A 77 -3.91 -14.98 -4.02
N ASP A 78 -3.17 -16.07 -3.86
CA ASP A 78 -3.27 -17.25 -4.72
C ASP A 78 -4.60 -18.00 -4.52
N ARG A 79 -4.78 -19.10 -5.24
CA ARG A 79 -6.00 -19.94 -5.17
C ARG A 79 -6.27 -20.53 -3.78
N ARG A 80 -5.28 -20.60 -2.90
CA ARG A 80 -5.42 -21.05 -1.51
C ARG A 80 -5.74 -19.90 -0.57
N GLY A 81 -5.53 -18.66 -1.03
CA GLY A 81 -5.68 -17.43 -0.27
C GLY A 81 -4.38 -16.95 0.34
N ASP A 82 -3.24 -17.54 -0.02
CA ASP A 82 -1.92 -17.15 0.47
C ASP A 82 -1.37 -15.97 -0.33
N THR A 83 -0.59 -15.11 0.33
CA THR A 83 0.03 -13.96 -0.32
C THR A 83 1.20 -14.38 -1.19
N VAL A 84 1.20 -13.91 -2.43
CA VAL A 84 2.30 -14.08 -3.39
C VAL A 84 2.77 -12.70 -3.85
N VAL A 85 4.08 -12.47 -3.76
CA VAL A 85 4.74 -11.33 -4.38
C VAL A 85 5.59 -11.84 -5.52
N SER A 86 5.32 -11.35 -6.73
CA SER A 86 6.00 -11.82 -7.94
C SER A 86 6.52 -10.66 -8.78
N GLU A 87 7.61 -10.93 -9.49
CA GLU A 87 8.11 -10.13 -10.60
C GLU A 87 7.56 -10.66 -11.91
N LEU A 88 7.19 -9.76 -12.81
CA LEU A 88 6.82 -10.05 -14.19
C LEU A 88 7.56 -9.09 -15.13
N ALA A 89 7.50 -9.39 -16.43
CA ALA A 89 8.14 -8.58 -17.44
C ALA A 89 7.17 -8.15 -18.54
N ALA A 90 7.35 -6.93 -19.02
CA ALA A 90 6.84 -6.45 -20.29
C ALA A 90 8.00 -6.53 -21.31
N PRO A 91 7.99 -7.47 -22.24
CA PRO A 91 9.09 -7.63 -23.22
C PRO A 91 9.33 -6.37 -24.06
N ASP A 92 8.29 -5.56 -24.25
CA ASP A 92 8.37 -4.21 -24.80
C ASP A 92 7.70 -3.25 -23.81
N PRO A 93 8.48 -2.47 -23.02
CA PRO A 93 7.95 -1.55 -22.03
C PRO A 93 6.99 -0.48 -22.62
N ALA A 94 7.14 -0.14 -23.90
CA ALA A 94 6.26 0.83 -24.57
C ALA A 94 4.91 0.21 -25.01
N ALA A 95 4.81 -1.11 -25.07
CA ALA A 95 3.57 -1.80 -25.42
C ALA A 95 2.56 -1.78 -24.25
N ASP A 96 1.28 -1.97 -24.58
CA ASP A 96 0.20 -2.05 -23.61
C ASP A 96 -0.06 -3.51 -23.17
N ARG A 97 1.02 -4.27 -22.99
CA ARG A 97 0.94 -5.69 -22.61
C ARG A 97 2.19 -6.16 -21.89
N ALA A 98 2.01 -6.86 -20.75
CA ALA A 98 3.03 -7.66 -20.09
C ALA A 98 2.83 -9.15 -20.37
N ASP A 99 3.86 -9.95 -20.12
CA ASP A 99 3.83 -11.40 -20.33
C ASP A 99 3.51 -12.14 -19.01
N PRO A 100 2.32 -12.75 -18.88
CA PRO A 100 1.98 -13.52 -17.68
C PRO A 100 2.83 -14.79 -17.51
N ALA A 101 3.51 -15.28 -18.56
CA ALA A 101 4.39 -16.44 -18.47
C ALA A 101 5.78 -16.10 -17.92
N SER A 102 6.12 -14.82 -17.83
CA SER A 102 7.40 -14.35 -17.27
C SER A 102 7.46 -14.36 -15.75
N GLU A 103 6.40 -14.76 -15.07
CA GLU A 103 6.30 -14.69 -13.61
C GLU A 103 7.44 -15.40 -12.89
N ARG A 104 8.07 -14.67 -11.97
CA ARG A 104 9.07 -15.15 -11.03
C ARG A 104 8.62 -14.81 -9.60
N VAL A 105 8.26 -15.82 -8.83
CA VAL A 105 7.84 -15.64 -7.44
C VAL A 105 9.02 -15.20 -6.59
N LEU A 106 8.84 -14.10 -5.85
CA LEU A 106 9.80 -13.55 -4.89
C LEU A 106 9.50 -14.05 -3.47
N LEU A 107 8.27 -13.83 -3.00
CA LEU A 107 7.81 -14.19 -1.67
C LEU A 107 6.50 -14.97 -1.77
N TRP A 108 6.36 -15.95 -0.91
CA TRP A 108 5.12 -16.63 -0.59
C TRP A 108 4.91 -16.58 0.92
N ILE A 109 3.72 -16.14 1.37
CA ILE A 109 3.40 -15.98 2.78
C ILE A 109 2.05 -16.63 3.05
N GLU A 110 2.04 -17.65 3.92
CA GLU A 110 0.82 -18.30 4.36
C GLU A 110 -0.11 -17.32 5.06
N GLN A 111 -1.39 -17.30 4.66
CA GLN A 111 -2.42 -16.45 5.23
C GLN A 111 -3.37 -17.30 6.09
N PRO A 112 -3.32 -17.18 7.42
CA PRO A 112 -4.11 -18.00 8.32
C PRO A 112 -5.61 -17.70 8.25
N TYR A 113 -5.99 -16.48 7.80
CA TYR A 113 -7.38 -16.03 7.69
C TYR A 113 -7.62 -15.31 6.36
N PRO A 114 -8.90 -15.09 5.95
CA PRO A 114 -9.24 -14.49 4.66
C PRO A 114 -9.13 -12.97 4.59
N ASN A 115 -8.83 -12.30 5.69
CA ASN A 115 -8.77 -10.86 5.84
C ASN A 115 -7.40 -10.39 6.34
N HIS A 116 -7.18 -9.07 6.42
CA HIS A 116 -5.93 -8.40 6.73
C HIS A 116 -4.78 -8.86 5.80
N ASN A 117 -5.05 -8.83 4.51
CA ASN A 117 -4.05 -9.24 3.52
C ASN A 117 -3.00 -8.13 3.25
N GLY A 118 -3.32 -6.85 3.54
CA GLY A 118 -2.46 -5.72 3.17
C GLY A 118 -2.24 -5.67 1.67
N GLY A 119 -1.00 -5.87 1.22
CA GLY A 119 -0.67 -6.14 -0.17
C GLY A 119 -0.11 -4.96 -0.96
N ALA A 120 -0.05 -3.76 -0.40
CA ALA A 120 0.55 -2.61 -1.08
C ALA A 120 2.03 -2.85 -1.40
N LEU A 121 2.45 -2.39 -2.59
CA LEU A 121 3.82 -2.44 -3.08
C LEU A 121 4.29 -1.03 -3.46
N VAL A 122 5.53 -0.70 -3.10
CA VAL A 122 6.20 0.52 -3.56
C VAL A 122 7.65 0.20 -3.89
N MET A 123 8.13 0.68 -5.03
CA MET A 123 9.55 0.66 -5.39
C MET A 123 10.18 1.97 -4.94
N ASP A 124 11.24 1.91 -4.14
CA ASP A 124 11.95 3.11 -3.74
C ASP A 124 12.98 3.56 -4.81
N PRO A 125 13.49 4.81 -4.72
CA PRO A 125 14.47 5.33 -5.68
C PRO A 125 15.81 4.56 -5.71
N HIS A 126 16.07 3.70 -4.73
CA HIS A 126 17.27 2.86 -4.65
C HIS A 126 17.05 1.47 -5.24
N GLY A 127 15.85 1.19 -5.75
CA GLY A 127 15.48 -0.08 -6.35
C GLY A 127 15.13 -1.17 -5.33
N MET A 128 14.78 -0.80 -4.09
CA MET A 128 14.27 -1.72 -3.09
C MET A 128 12.75 -1.82 -3.19
N LEU A 129 12.22 -3.03 -3.13
CA LEU A 129 10.79 -3.29 -3.11
C LEU A 129 10.30 -3.32 -1.66
N TRP A 130 9.32 -2.45 -1.37
CA TRP A 130 8.64 -2.37 -0.10
C TRP A 130 7.28 -3.05 -0.19
N ILE A 131 6.92 -3.83 0.83
CA ILE A 131 5.75 -4.71 0.81
C ILE A 131 5.02 -4.56 2.15
N ALA A 132 3.76 -4.16 2.12
CA ALA A 132 2.92 -4.15 3.30
C ALA A 132 2.20 -5.50 3.45
N THR A 133 2.20 -6.04 4.66
CA THR A 133 1.48 -7.27 5.01
C THR A 133 0.63 -7.04 6.25
N GLY A 134 -0.62 -7.50 6.24
CA GLY A 134 -1.44 -7.52 7.43
C GLY A 134 -1.01 -8.60 8.43
N ASP A 135 -1.58 -8.57 9.62
CA ASP A 135 -1.29 -9.52 10.73
C ASP A 135 -1.78 -10.95 10.46
N GLY A 136 -2.40 -11.17 9.29
CA GLY A 136 -2.91 -12.46 8.86
C GLY A 136 -4.38 -12.68 9.18
N GLY A 137 -5.05 -11.70 9.84
CA GLY A 137 -6.50 -11.67 9.95
C GLY A 137 -7.07 -12.13 11.29
N SER A 138 -8.40 -12.28 11.31
CA SER A 138 -9.21 -12.49 12.52
C SER A 138 -9.27 -11.24 13.41
N ALA A 139 -9.83 -11.35 14.62
CA ALA A 139 -9.92 -10.25 15.57
C ALA A 139 -8.81 -10.32 16.60
N GLY A 140 -8.17 -9.18 16.89
CA GLY A 140 -7.22 -9.04 17.99
C GLY A 140 -5.87 -9.72 17.80
N ASP A 141 -5.51 -10.06 16.54
CA ASP A 141 -4.23 -10.70 16.20
C ASP A 141 -3.96 -11.97 17.05
N PRO A 142 -4.75 -13.04 16.88
CA PRO A 142 -4.66 -14.22 17.74
C PRO A 142 -3.32 -14.97 17.65
N LEU A 143 -2.46 -14.61 16.69
CA LEU A 143 -1.14 -15.18 16.50
C LEU A 143 -0.01 -14.27 16.99
N ASP A 144 -0.35 -13.09 17.52
CA ASP A 144 0.61 -12.05 17.94
C ASP A 144 1.56 -11.66 16.79
N ALA A 145 1.06 -11.74 15.56
CA ALA A 145 1.87 -11.56 14.37
C ALA A 145 2.40 -10.13 14.24
N GLY A 146 1.64 -9.12 14.69
CA GLY A 146 2.07 -7.73 14.70
C GLY A 146 3.38 -7.53 15.46
N GLN A 147 3.52 -8.14 16.65
CA GLN A 147 4.71 -7.98 17.53
C GLN A 147 5.82 -9.02 17.27
N ARG A 148 5.50 -10.19 16.76
CA ARG A 148 6.50 -11.23 16.48
C ARG A 148 7.41 -10.86 15.32
N LEU A 149 8.71 -11.13 15.45
CA LEU A 149 9.72 -10.86 14.42
C LEU A 149 10.10 -12.09 13.59
N ASP A 150 9.63 -13.28 13.95
CA ASP A 150 9.87 -14.53 13.22
C ASP A 150 8.85 -14.82 12.11
N THR A 151 7.88 -13.93 11.91
CA THR A 151 6.87 -13.96 10.84
C THR A 151 6.95 -12.72 9.95
N LEU A 152 6.45 -12.84 8.71
CA LEU A 152 6.34 -11.73 7.77
C LEU A 152 4.96 -11.03 7.82
N LEU A 153 4.06 -11.47 8.69
CA LEU A 153 2.72 -10.90 8.86
C LEU A 153 2.76 -9.71 9.84
N GLY A 154 1.91 -8.70 9.61
CA GLY A 154 1.83 -7.48 10.41
C GLY A 154 3.06 -6.56 10.27
N LYS A 155 3.58 -6.42 9.03
CA LYS A 155 4.89 -5.82 8.75
C LYS A 155 4.87 -4.85 7.56
N LEU A 156 5.87 -4.02 7.56
CA LEU A 156 6.40 -3.43 6.34
C LEU A 156 7.74 -4.11 6.05
N LEU A 157 7.82 -4.83 4.94
CA LEU A 157 9.00 -5.56 4.49
C LEU A 157 9.76 -4.72 3.46
N ARG A 158 11.09 -4.91 3.38
CA ARG A 158 11.95 -4.29 2.38
C ARG A 158 12.94 -5.32 1.85
N ILE A 159 12.94 -5.54 0.54
CA ILE A 159 13.82 -6.48 -0.15
C ILE A 159 14.45 -5.83 -1.38
N ASP A 160 15.59 -6.35 -1.79
CA ASP A 160 16.14 -6.10 -3.12
C ASP A 160 15.63 -7.20 -4.05
N PRO A 161 14.75 -6.89 -5.02
CA PRO A 161 14.11 -7.91 -5.86
C PRO A 161 15.06 -8.58 -6.84
N ARG A 162 16.31 -8.11 -6.96
CA ARG A 162 17.33 -8.73 -7.81
C ARG A 162 17.73 -10.09 -7.26
N PRO A 163 17.71 -11.16 -8.10
CA PRO A 163 18.06 -12.50 -7.67
C PRO A 163 19.55 -12.58 -7.32
N SER A 164 19.87 -13.44 -6.35
CA SER A 164 21.22 -13.96 -6.14
C SER A 164 21.37 -15.35 -6.74
N ALA A 165 22.56 -15.96 -6.62
CA ALA A 165 22.78 -17.31 -7.12
C ALA A 165 21.83 -18.34 -6.47
N ASP A 166 21.44 -18.11 -5.22
CA ASP A 166 20.74 -19.10 -4.38
C ASP A 166 19.34 -18.65 -3.93
N ALA A 167 18.91 -17.41 -4.24
CA ALA A 167 17.64 -16.87 -3.78
C ALA A 167 16.98 -15.95 -4.81
N PRO A 168 15.63 -15.90 -4.85
CA PRO A 168 14.89 -15.06 -5.79
C PRO A 168 14.99 -13.55 -5.50
N TYR A 169 15.47 -13.15 -4.34
CA TYR A 169 15.73 -11.77 -3.94
C TYR A 169 16.88 -11.76 -2.93
N THR A 170 17.34 -10.55 -2.55
CA THR A 170 18.30 -10.37 -1.46
C THR A 170 17.73 -9.45 -0.39
N ILE A 171 18.31 -9.51 0.81
CA ILE A 171 17.90 -8.68 1.95
C ILE A 171 18.93 -7.56 2.10
N PRO A 172 18.50 -6.28 2.08
CA PRO A 172 19.39 -5.15 2.30
C PRO A 172 20.07 -5.22 3.68
N ASP A 173 21.38 -5.01 3.74
CA ASP A 173 22.16 -5.12 4.97
C ASP A 173 21.77 -4.08 6.04
N ASP A 174 21.12 -2.98 5.62
CA ASP A 174 20.63 -1.90 6.47
C ASP A 174 19.20 -2.10 6.98
N ASN A 175 18.57 -3.25 6.72
CA ASN A 175 17.33 -3.63 7.40
C ASN A 175 17.59 -3.91 8.89
N ALA A 176 16.65 -3.50 9.74
CA ALA A 176 16.83 -3.46 11.20
C ALA A 176 17.14 -4.82 11.86
N PHE A 177 16.70 -5.92 11.26
CA PHE A 177 16.74 -7.24 11.90
C PHE A 177 17.65 -8.24 11.18
N VAL A 178 18.48 -7.78 10.24
CA VAL A 178 19.46 -8.63 9.55
C VAL A 178 20.44 -9.22 10.58
N GLY A 179 20.64 -10.54 10.51
CA GLY A 179 21.53 -11.26 11.42
C GLY A 179 21.02 -11.44 12.85
N ARG A 180 19.84 -10.94 13.18
CA ARG A 180 19.22 -11.13 14.50
C ARG A 180 18.61 -12.53 14.58
N ALA A 181 19.09 -13.35 15.52
CA ALA A 181 18.53 -14.70 15.73
C ALA A 181 17.04 -14.63 16.10
N GLY A 182 16.22 -15.45 15.42
CA GLY A 182 14.78 -15.51 15.63
C GLY A 182 13.99 -14.35 15.00
N ALA A 183 14.62 -13.54 14.14
CA ALA A 183 13.94 -12.49 13.37
C ALA A 183 14.13 -12.71 11.87
N ARG A 184 13.13 -12.26 11.11
CA ARG A 184 13.16 -12.21 9.64
C ARG A 184 13.90 -10.95 9.20
N GLY A 185 14.90 -11.11 8.36
CA GLY A 185 15.73 -9.99 7.86
C GLY A 185 15.00 -9.06 6.90
N GLU A 186 13.92 -9.53 6.27
CA GLU A 186 13.07 -8.75 5.38
C GLU A 186 12.32 -7.61 6.09
N ILE A 187 12.16 -7.72 7.42
CA ILE A 187 11.37 -6.77 8.21
C ILE A 187 12.09 -5.42 8.28
N TRP A 188 11.41 -4.37 7.83
CA TRP A 188 11.82 -2.99 8.02
C TRP A 188 11.07 -2.31 9.16
N ALA A 189 9.75 -2.58 9.32
CA ALA A 189 8.90 -2.10 10.42
C ALA A 189 7.92 -3.19 10.83
N TYR A 190 7.38 -3.08 12.05
CA TYR A 190 6.46 -4.07 12.62
C TYR A 190 5.39 -3.41 13.50
N GLY A 191 4.50 -4.22 14.07
CA GLY A 191 3.42 -3.71 14.89
C GLY A 191 2.31 -3.05 14.07
N LEU A 192 2.00 -3.62 12.90
CA LEU A 192 0.94 -3.19 12.00
C LEU A 192 -0.18 -4.23 11.99
N ARG A 193 -1.44 -3.76 11.84
CA ARG A 193 -2.61 -4.63 11.77
C ARG A 193 -2.97 -5.01 10.34
N ASN A 194 -3.34 -4.05 9.56
CA ASN A 194 -3.69 -4.20 8.15
C ASN A 194 -3.30 -2.92 7.39
N PRO A 195 -2.01 -2.68 7.19
CA PRO A 195 -1.50 -1.52 6.47
C PRO A 195 -1.96 -1.59 5.02
N TRP A 196 -3.14 -1.01 4.77
CA TRP A 196 -3.82 -1.15 3.49
C TRP A 196 -3.08 -0.44 2.37
N ARG A 197 -2.64 0.82 2.62
CA ARG A 197 -1.78 1.56 1.71
C ARG A 197 -0.71 2.32 2.47
N PHE A 198 0.43 2.45 1.83
CA PHE A 198 1.49 3.33 2.27
C PHE A 198 2.10 4.04 1.06
N SER A 199 2.75 5.17 1.31
CA SER A 199 3.45 5.93 0.27
C SER A 199 4.64 6.66 0.85
N PHE A 200 5.58 7.02 -0.03
CA PHE A 200 6.63 7.97 0.31
C PHE A 200 6.29 9.34 -0.26
N ASP A 201 6.44 10.38 0.55
CA ASP A 201 6.39 11.74 0.04
C ASP A 201 7.57 11.95 -0.92
N ARG A 202 7.28 12.13 -2.20
CA ARG A 202 8.31 12.28 -3.25
C ARG A 202 9.25 13.45 -3.06
N ALA A 203 8.90 14.44 -2.22
CA ALA A 203 9.72 15.62 -1.95
C ALA A 203 10.62 15.45 -0.73
N THR A 204 10.17 14.75 0.31
CA THR A 204 10.90 14.62 1.59
C THR A 204 11.42 13.22 1.84
N GLY A 205 10.80 12.20 1.22
CA GLY A 205 11.07 10.79 1.49
C GLY A 205 10.40 10.26 2.75
N ASP A 206 9.56 11.04 3.41
CA ASP A 206 8.82 10.59 4.59
C ASP A 206 7.86 9.46 4.22
N LEU A 207 7.86 8.41 5.01
CA LEU A 207 6.93 7.29 4.89
C LEU A 207 5.61 7.64 5.58
N TRP A 208 4.50 7.40 4.88
CA TRP A 208 3.14 7.51 5.39
C TRP A 208 2.42 6.18 5.26
N ILE A 209 1.78 5.71 6.33
CA ILE A 209 1.08 4.42 6.37
C ILE A 209 -0.34 4.68 6.89
N ALA A 210 -1.33 4.13 6.19
CA ALA A 210 -2.68 4.02 6.69
C ALA A 210 -2.90 2.58 7.14
N ASP A 211 -3.11 2.40 8.43
CA ASP A 211 -3.31 1.09 9.05
C ASP A 211 -4.74 0.97 9.58
N VAL A 212 -5.46 -0.03 9.08
CA VAL A 212 -6.88 -0.25 9.39
C VAL A 212 -7.02 -0.79 10.81
N GLY A 213 -7.78 -0.09 11.63
CA GLY A 213 -8.03 -0.44 13.03
C GLY A 213 -8.97 -1.63 13.24
N GLN A 214 -9.16 -2.02 14.48
CA GLN A 214 -9.96 -3.20 14.83
C GLN A 214 -11.44 -2.86 15.06
N ASN A 215 -11.73 -1.97 16.01
CA ASN A 215 -13.09 -1.70 16.46
C ASN A 215 -13.36 -0.23 16.76
N ALA A 216 -12.33 0.57 16.97
CA ALA A 216 -12.48 1.89 17.54
C ALA A 216 -11.80 3.00 16.75
N LEU A 217 -10.56 2.78 16.31
CA LEU A 217 -9.72 3.84 15.77
C LEU A 217 -9.05 3.40 14.47
N GLU A 218 -9.19 4.22 13.45
CA GLU A 218 -8.39 4.17 12.22
C GLU A 218 -7.19 5.09 12.39
N GLU A 219 -6.01 4.72 11.83
CA GLU A 219 -4.79 5.47 12.10
C GLU A 219 -3.95 5.80 10.85
N ILE A 220 -3.31 6.96 10.91
CA ILE A 220 -2.29 7.40 9.96
C ILE A 220 -0.97 7.50 10.70
N ASN A 221 0.00 6.73 10.26
CA ASN A 221 1.36 6.74 10.76
C ASN A 221 2.28 7.50 9.83
N ARG A 222 3.28 8.19 10.40
CA ARG A 222 4.36 8.85 9.66
C ARG A 222 5.71 8.47 10.25
N TRP A 223 6.66 8.13 9.38
CA TRP A 223 8.04 7.91 9.75
C TRP A 223 8.95 8.80 8.93
N PRO A 224 9.64 9.78 9.54
CA PRO A 224 10.45 10.75 8.81
C PRO A 224 11.62 10.07 8.07
N ALA A 225 11.93 10.58 6.89
CA ALA A 225 13.08 10.14 6.11
C ALA A 225 14.38 10.24 6.92
N GLY A 226 15.28 9.25 6.77
CA GLY A 226 16.54 9.16 7.52
C GLY A 226 16.39 8.71 8.97
N SER A 227 15.18 8.44 9.46
CA SER A 227 14.97 7.84 10.78
C SER A 227 15.40 6.35 10.78
N PRO A 228 15.79 5.78 11.93
CA PRO A 228 16.25 4.39 12.01
C PRO A 228 15.22 3.39 11.52
N ALA A 229 15.65 2.32 10.86
CA ALA A 229 14.81 1.17 10.56
C ALA A 229 14.39 0.44 11.84
N GLY A 230 13.25 -0.28 11.79
CA GLY A 230 12.73 -1.07 12.90
C GLY A 230 11.71 -0.37 13.79
N PRO A 231 10.95 0.66 13.34
CA PRO A 231 9.90 1.23 14.15
C PRO A 231 8.83 0.18 14.48
N ASN A 232 8.29 0.25 15.71
CA ASN A 232 7.14 -0.52 16.15
C ASN A 232 5.90 0.39 16.19
N PHE A 233 4.91 0.13 15.34
CA PHE A 233 3.68 0.94 15.26
C PHE A 233 2.59 0.53 16.26
N GLY A 234 2.86 -0.46 17.10
CA GLY A 234 2.12 -0.70 18.34
C GLY A 234 1.06 -1.81 18.30
N TRP A 235 0.55 -2.22 17.16
CA TRP A 235 -0.42 -3.30 17.08
C TRP A 235 0.21 -4.65 17.53
N ASN A 236 -0.38 -5.46 18.40
CA ASN A 236 -1.73 -5.38 19.00
C ASN A 236 -1.73 -4.83 20.44
N THR A 237 -0.65 -4.23 20.91
CA THR A 237 -0.63 -3.53 22.21
C THR A 237 -1.50 -2.28 22.18
N MET A 238 -1.52 -1.59 21.03
CA MET A 238 -2.30 -0.37 20.81
C MET A 238 -3.24 -0.53 19.60
N GLU A 239 -4.37 0.18 19.64
CA GLU A 239 -5.19 0.54 18.48
C GLU A 239 -5.27 2.07 18.45
N GLY A 240 -4.62 2.70 17.47
CA GLY A 240 -4.40 4.14 17.49
C GLY A 240 -3.65 4.58 18.75
N SER A 241 -4.18 5.57 19.45
CA SER A 241 -3.64 6.06 20.73
C SER A 241 -4.20 5.32 21.97
N ALA A 242 -5.08 4.33 21.78
CA ALA A 242 -5.70 3.58 22.86
C ALA A 242 -4.99 2.25 23.13
N CYS A 243 -4.92 1.83 24.41
CA CYS A 243 -4.50 0.48 24.75
C CYS A 243 -5.49 -0.55 24.19
N PHE A 244 -4.98 -1.61 23.53
CA PHE A 244 -5.81 -2.69 23.04
C PHE A 244 -5.57 -4.00 23.84
N GLU A 245 -4.36 -4.54 23.85
CA GLU A 245 -4.02 -5.76 24.60
C GLU A 245 -2.73 -5.53 25.41
N PRO A 246 -2.83 -5.31 26.73
CA PRO A 246 -4.03 -5.25 27.56
C PRO A 246 -4.83 -3.96 27.34
N ALA A 247 -6.16 -4.01 27.55
CA ALA A 247 -7.06 -2.87 27.35
C ALA A 247 -6.79 -1.67 28.30
N VAL A 248 -6.01 -1.87 29.35
CA VAL A 248 -5.62 -0.82 30.29
C VAL A 248 -4.19 -1.05 30.76
N GLY A 249 -3.42 0.06 30.85
CA GLY A 249 -2.06 0.02 31.38
C GLY A 249 -1.03 -0.63 30.46
N CYS A 250 -1.25 -0.59 29.14
CA CYS A 250 -0.31 -1.05 28.14
C CYS A 250 1.01 -0.26 28.22
N VAL A 251 2.10 -0.90 27.80
CA VAL A 251 3.42 -0.28 27.74
C VAL A 251 3.59 0.37 26.39
N THR A 252 3.79 1.68 26.37
CA THR A 252 3.94 2.47 25.12
C THR A 252 5.39 2.85 24.82
N ASP A 253 6.33 2.55 25.71
CA ASP A 253 7.74 2.86 25.51
C ASP A 253 8.30 2.17 24.27
N GLY A 254 8.88 2.96 23.35
CA GLY A 254 9.43 2.47 22.09
C GLY A 254 8.42 2.27 20.98
N LEU A 255 7.13 2.55 21.22
CA LEU A 255 6.10 2.53 20.18
C LEU A 255 6.04 3.87 19.44
N VAL A 256 5.73 3.80 18.15
CA VAL A 256 5.44 4.96 17.31
C VAL A 256 3.95 5.22 17.34
N MET A 257 3.58 6.39 17.82
CA MET A 257 2.18 6.80 17.88
C MET A 257 1.73 7.38 16.55
N PRO A 258 0.45 7.19 16.15
CA PRO A 258 -0.07 7.76 14.92
C PRO A 258 -0.05 9.30 14.95
N VAL A 259 0.17 9.91 13.79
CA VAL A 259 0.12 11.38 13.63
C VAL A 259 -1.30 11.90 13.46
N ALA A 260 -2.25 11.02 13.12
CA ALA A 260 -3.67 11.29 13.07
C ALA A 260 -4.45 9.98 13.23
N GLU A 261 -5.63 10.10 13.81
CA GLU A 261 -6.58 9.01 14.00
C GLU A 261 -8.01 9.51 13.90
N TYR A 262 -8.97 8.62 13.66
CA TYR A 262 -10.40 8.93 13.71
C TYR A 262 -11.19 7.71 14.17
N GLY A 263 -12.31 7.97 14.85
CA GLY A 263 -13.21 6.94 15.38
C GLY A 263 -14.13 6.35 14.31
N HIS A 264 -14.67 5.17 14.59
CA HIS A 264 -15.62 4.47 13.72
C HIS A 264 -17.00 5.16 13.61
N ASP A 265 -17.20 6.27 14.30
CA ASP A 265 -18.32 7.19 14.07
C ASP A 265 -18.15 8.06 12.81
N LEU A 266 -16.90 8.19 12.30
CA LEU A 266 -16.58 8.96 11.10
C LEU A 266 -16.30 8.09 9.87
N GLY A 267 -15.99 6.82 10.07
CA GLY A 267 -15.67 5.87 9.00
C GLY A 267 -15.48 4.46 9.54
N CYS A 268 -14.92 3.55 8.74
CA CYS A 268 -14.74 2.17 9.16
C CYS A 268 -13.45 1.52 8.64
N SER A 269 -12.75 2.16 7.72
CA SER A 269 -11.55 1.60 7.11
C SER A 269 -10.77 2.68 6.37
N VAL A 270 -9.65 3.08 6.94
CA VAL A 270 -8.75 4.03 6.31
C VAL A 270 -8.06 3.43 5.09
N THR A 271 -7.98 4.18 4.00
CA THR A 271 -7.45 3.63 2.73
C THR A 271 -6.14 4.27 2.26
N GLY A 272 -5.56 5.14 3.09
CA GLY A 272 -4.27 5.76 2.79
C GLY A 272 -4.34 6.84 1.74
N GLY A 273 -3.22 7.20 1.21
CA GLY A 273 -3.10 8.30 0.29
C GLY A 273 -1.68 8.71 -0.03
N HIS A 274 -1.57 9.93 -0.48
CA HIS A 274 -0.30 10.52 -0.91
C HIS A 274 -0.19 11.98 -0.45
N VAL A 275 1.05 12.46 -0.27
CA VAL A 275 1.29 13.90 -0.12
C VAL A 275 1.21 14.55 -1.49
N TYR A 276 0.29 15.50 -1.66
CA TYR A 276 0.10 16.19 -2.94
C TYR A 276 1.34 17.01 -3.31
N ARG A 277 1.92 16.68 -4.45
CA ARG A 277 3.11 17.35 -5.02
C ARG A 277 2.88 17.80 -6.48
N GLY A 278 1.64 17.69 -6.96
CA GLY A 278 1.24 18.20 -8.27
C GLY A 278 1.16 19.72 -8.33
N ALA A 279 0.90 20.24 -9.54
CA ALA A 279 0.82 21.67 -9.81
C ALA A 279 -0.63 22.15 -10.10
N ALA A 280 -1.56 21.23 -10.42
CA ALA A 280 -2.91 21.61 -10.83
C ALA A 280 -3.77 22.17 -9.69
N VAL A 281 -3.47 21.80 -8.43
CA VAL A 281 -4.19 22.28 -7.25
C VAL A 281 -3.20 22.87 -6.23
N PRO A 282 -2.67 24.09 -6.45
CA PRO A 282 -1.64 24.69 -5.60
C PRO A 282 -2.02 24.78 -4.11
N GLY A 283 -3.31 24.91 -3.80
CA GLY A 283 -3.82 24.95 -2.43
C GLY A 283 -3.69 23.65 -1.65
N LEU A 284 -3.34 22.53 -2.32
CA LEU A 284 -3.09 21.23 -1.70
C LEU A 284 -1.60 20.90 -1.58
N ALA A 285 -0.69 21.73 -2.12
CA ALA A 285 0.73 21.44 -2.06
C ALA A 285 1.21 21.16 -0.61
N GLY A 286 1.86 20.01 -0.40
CA GLY A 286 2.29 19.57 0.93
C GLY A 286 1.18 19.02 1.84
N THR A 287 0.00 18.79 1.31
CA THR A 287 -1.09 18.13 2.05
C THR A 287 -1.05 16.62 1.78
N TYR A 288 -1.00 15.78 2.84
CA TYR A 288 -1.26 14.36 2.73
C TYR A 288 -2.77 14.15 2.65
N LEU A 289 -3.23 13.60 1.52
CA LEU A 289 -4.63 13.25 1.29
C LEU A 289 -4.85 11.79 1.66
N TYR A 290 -5.89 11.50 2.43
CA TYR A 290 -6.31 10.14 2.76
C TYR A 290 -7.83 10.07 2.83
N GLY A 291 -8.39 8.86 2.79
CA GLY A 291 -9.83 8.67 2.78
C GLY A 291 -10.28 7.46 3.57
N ASP A 292 -11.59 7.31 3.64
CA ASP A 292 -12.26 6.17 4.26
C ASP A 292 -13.16 5.45 3.26
N PHE A 293 -13.10 4.12 3.29
CA PHE A 293 -13.84 3.24 2.39
C PHE A 293 -15.35 3.33 2.57
N CYS A 294 -15.84 3.44 3.82
CA CYS A 294 -17.25 3.40 4.14
C CYS A 294 -17.94 4.75 3.96
N SER A 295 -17.34 5.79 4.51
CA SER A 295 -17.92 7.13 4.48
C SER A 295 -17.70 7.85 3.16
N GLY A 296 -16.67 7.46 2.41
CA GLY A 296 -16.26 8.17 1.20
C GLY A 296 -15.74 9.59 1.50
N THR A 297 -15.33 9.85 2.72
CA THR A 297 -14.75 11.12 3.14
C THR A 297 -13.28 11.17 2.78
N ILE A 298 -12.81 12.32 2.31
CA ILE A 298 -11.41 12.59 2.05
C ILE A 298 -10.95 13.70 3.00
N TRP A 299 -9.89 13.40 3.75
CA TRP A 299 -9.23 14.37 4.63
C TRP A 299 -7.87 14.78 4.08
N GLY A 300 -7.38 15.90 4.60
CA GLY A 300 -6.01 16.38 4.36
C GLY A 300 -5.30 16.71 5.66
N LEU A 301 -4.01 16.36 5.71
CA LEU A 301 -3.08 16.72 6.79
C LEU A 301 -1.96 17.57 6.21
N ASP A 302 -1.55 18.62 6.93
CA ASP A 302 -0.32 19.34 6.60
C ASP A 302 0.89 18.41 6.87
N ALA A 303 1.55 17.96 5.81
CA ALA A 303 2.66 17.03 5.91
C ALA A 303 3.91 17.62 6.61
N ALA A 304 4.04 18.93 6.69
CA ALA A 304 5.14 19.60 7.38
C ALA A 304 4.88 19.80 8.87
N ALA A 305 3.63 19.69 9.33
CA ALA A 305 3.29 19.90 10.73
C ALA A 305 3.78 18.72 11.62
N ALA A 306 4.27 19.05 12.81
CA ALA A 306 4.65 18.02 13.80
C ALA A 306 3.42 17.30 14.38
N ASN A 307 2.32 18.02 14.54
CA ASN A 307 1.03 17.51 15.01
C ASN A 307 -0.07 17.97 14.06
N PRO A 308 -0.20 17.34 12.89
CA PRO A 308 -1.15 17.77 11.88
C PRO A 308 -2.60 17.55 12.37
N ARG A 309 -3.49 18.48 11.99
CA ARG A 309 -4.92 18.33 12.29
C ARG A 309 -5.66 17.97 11.02
N PRO A 310 -6.48 16.90 11.02
CA PRO A 310 -7.30 16.53 9.89
C PRO A 310 -8.27 17.66 9.51
N ARG A 311 -8.40 17.93 8.21
CA ARG A 311 -9.44 18.77 7.65
C ARG A 311 -10.20 18.01 6.58
N VAL A 312 -11.52 18.07 6.57
CA VAL A 312 -12.34 17.48 5.50
C VAL A 312 -12.09 18.27 4.22
N LEU A 313 -11.76 17.57 3.16
CA LEU A 313 -11.56 18.12 1.81
C LEU A 313 -12.75 17.83 0.90
N ALA A 314 -13.33 16.63 1.02
CA ALA A 314 -14.51 16.20 0.27
C ALA A 314 -15.26 15.12 1.03
N GLU A 315 -16.55 14.96 0.71
CA GLU A 315 -17.42 13.91 1.24
C GLU A 315 -18.13 13.21 0.08
N GLY A 316 -18.52 11.95 0.30
CA GLY A 316 -19.29 11.17 -0.68
C GLY A 316 -18.52 10.85 -1.96
N ALA A 317 -17.21 10.67 -1.90
CA ALA A 317 -16.39 10.33 -3.05
C ALA A 317 -16.56 8.86 -3.53
N GLY A 318 -17.49 8.11 -2.95
CA GLY A 318 -17.77 6.71 -3.25
C GLY A 318 -17.10 5.75 -2.26
N ALA A 319 -16.98 4.48 -2.62
CA ALA A 319 -16.25 3.48 -1.84
C ALA A 319 -14.75 3.61 -2.17
N ILE A 320 -14.05 4.46 -1.42
CA ILE A 320 -12.65 4.78 -1.68
C ILE A 320 -11.78 3.55 -1.36
N ALA A 321 -11.26 2.85 -2.38
CA ALA A 321 -10.36 1.73 -2.19
C ALA A 321 -8.90 2.16 -1.99
N SER A 322 -8.48 3.24 -2.63
CA SER A 322 -7.13 3.78 -2.50
C SER A 322 -7.00 5.14 -3.18
N PHE A 323 -5.79 5.67 -3.09
CA PHE A 323 -5.30 6.79 -3.88
C PHE A 323 -4.13 6.34 -4.75
N GLY A 324 -3.79 7.14 -5.74
CA GLY A 324 -2.55 7.01 -6.51
C GLY A 324 -2.18 8.33 -7.13
N GLU A 325 -0.99 8.40 -7.70
CA GLU A 325 -0.51 9.61 -8.37
C GLU A 325 -0.03 9.31 -9.79
N ASP A 326 -0.02 10.34 -10.63
CA ASP A 326 0.66 10.29 -11.92
C ASP A 326 2.13 10.77 -11.80
N GLU A 327 2.85 10.73 -12.91
CA GLU A 327 4.26 11.17 -12.96
C GLU A 327 4.46 12.64 -12.56
N ALA A 328 3.42 13.47 -12.73
CA ALA A 328 3.44 14.88 -12.35
C ALA A 328 3.09 15.12 -10.87
N GLY A 329 2.68 14.07 -10.14
CA GLY A 329 2.26 14.15 -8.74
C GLY A 329 0.81 14.62 -8.56
N GLU A 330 0.00 14.51 -9.62
CA GLU A 330 -1.45 14.73 -9.52
C GLU A 330 -2.12 13.50 -8.92
N ILE A 331 -3.02 13.71 -7.96
CA ILE A 331 -3.63 12.62 -7.20
C ILE A 331 -4.95 12.17 -7.83
N PHE A 332 -5.16 10.86 -7.81
CA PHE A 332 -6.37 10.18 -8.20
C PHE A 332 -6.95 9.38 -7.04
N VAL A 333 -8.28 9.25 -7.04
CA VAL A 333 -9.06 8.46 -6.08
C VAL A 333 -9.66 7.27 -6.81
N VAL A 334 -9.54 6.11 -6.20
CA VAL A 334 -10.09 4.85 -6.74
C VAL A 334 -11.43 4.56 -6.06
N ASP A 335 -12.53 4.66 -6.81
CA ASP A 335 -13.88 4.33 -6.35
C ASP A 335 -14.21 2.89 -6.78
N LEU A 336 -14.11 1.96 -5.83
CA LEU A 336 -14.31 0.54 -6.07
C LEU A 336 -15.73 0.21 -6.52
N ALA A 337 -16.71 0.72 -5.81
CA ALA A 337 -18.13 0.42 -6.10
C ALA A 337 -18.62 1.11 -7.37
N GLY A 338 -18.12 2.31 -7.64
CA GLY A 338 -18.43 3.06 -8.86
C GLY A 338 -17.67 2.58 -10.09
N GLY A 339 -16.68 1.70 -9.95
CA GLY A 339 -15.86 1.20 -11.07
C GLY A 339 -15.13 2.32 -11.81
N ARG A 340 -14.54 3.28 -11.08
CA ARG A 340 -13.99 4.49 -11.70
C ARG A 340 -12.76 5.04 -10.98
N ILE A 341 -11.97 5.79 -11.76
CA ILE A 341 -10.87 6.62 -11.28
C ILE A 341 -11.28 8.08 -11.38
N LEU A 342 -11.23 8.78 -10.25
CA LEU A 342 -11.54 10.20 -10.13
C LEU A 342 -10.22 10.98 -9.99
N ARG A 343 -10.14 12.19 -10.55
CA ARG A 343 -8.99 13.08 -10.39
C ARG A 343 -9.32 14.14 -9.34
N VAL A 344 -8.36 14.42 -8.46
CA VAL A 344 -8.46 15.56 -7.54
C VAL A 344 -8.29 16.85 -8.33
N VAL A 345 -9.24 17.77 -8.17
CA VAL A 345 -9.26 19.06 -8.86
C VAL A 345 -9.59 20.17 -7.88
N ALA A 346 -9.22 21.42 -8.21
CA ALA A 346 -9.65 22.57 -7.43
C ALA A 346 -11.18 22.68 -7.42
N ALA A 347 -11.74 23.09 -6.29
CA ALA A 347 -13.16 23.44 -6.24
C ALA A 347 -13.43 24.63 -7.20
N PRO A 348 -14.59 24.66 -7.87
CA PRO A 348 -14.97 25.72 -8.80
C PRO A 348 -15.10 27.08 -8.13
#